data_f626862a69896d0e1d7ae9d76d75e7fe
#
_entry.id   f626862a69896d0e1d7ae9d76d75e7fe
#
_cell.length_a   1.000
_cell.length_b   1.000
_cell.length_c   1.000
_cell.angle_alpha   90.00
_cell.angle_beta   90.00
_cell.angle_gamma   90.00
#
_symmetry.space_group_name_H-M   'P 1'
#
loop_
_entity.id
_entity.type
_entity.pdbx_description
1 polymer ?
#
loop_
_entity_poly.entity_id
_entity_poly.type
_entity_poly.pdbx_seq_one_letter_code
_entity_poly.pdbx_strand_id
1 'polypeptide(L)'
;MSNVINSADIKVKVSGSIGSFFSKTNITIGATDKFVYKEIAQGRNSGTKIFPQNRIDSYGIEVFQERKYFLYSILFIIILPVSIFFNQIYNWVPIDVERNTLLIISGLVGLVFFIIWLTSRKLTFEINTISKQKLQIELKTTNTENVEDFIKFLNKSIKEN
;
A
#
# COMPACT_ATOMS: atom_id res chain seq x y z
N MET A 1 -10.20 21.19 23.92
CA MET A 1 -9.42 22.25 23.23
C MET A 1 -8.88 21.63 21.96
N SER A 2 -9.43 21.98 20.80
CA SER A 2 -8.89 21.55 19.51
C SER A 2 -7.65 22.41 19.23
N ASN A 3 -6.46 21.82 19.35
CA ASN A 3 -5.25 22.44 18.84
C ASN A 3 -5.37 22.51 17.32
N VAL A 4 -5.88 23.65 16.84
CA VAL A 4 -5.89 23.95 15.41
C VAL A 4 -4.43 24.23 15.06
N ILE A 5 -3.79 23.30 14.35
CA ILE A 5 -2.45 23.55 13.79
C ILE A 5 -2.60 24.65 12.78
N ASN A 6 -1.91 25.76 13.00
CA ASN A 6 -1.92 26.85 12.05
C ASN A 6 -1.20 26.38 10.77
N SER A 7 -1.84 26.53 9.62
CA SER A 7 -1.26 26.11 8.33
C SER A 7 0.09 26.81 8.02
N ALA A 8 0.34 27.96 8.64
CA ALA A 8 1.60 28.70 8.53
C ALA A 8 2.79 27.99 9.22
N ASP A 9 2.54 27.09 10.17
CA ASP A 9 3.58 26.38 10.92
C ASP A 9 4.04 25.08 10.23
N ILE A 10 3.37 24.71 9.13
CA ILE A 10 3.66 23.49 8.39
C ILE A 10 4.91 23.70 7.53
N LYS A 11 5.99 22.99 7.82
CA LYS A 11 7.25 23.08 7.07
C LYS A 11 7.29 22.16 5.85
N VAL A 12 6.79 20.93 6.01
CA VAL A 12 6.75 19.92 4.94
C VAL A 12 5.45 19.13 5.00
N LYS A 13 4.97 18.71 3.82
CA LYS A 13 3.71 18.01 3.68
C LYS A 13 3.80 16.92 2.62
N VAL A 14 3.32 15.73 2.95
CA VAL A 14 3.18 14.59 2.04
C VAL A 14 1.74 14.17 1.97
N SER A 15 1.20 14.06 0.76
CA SER A 15 -0.17 13.62 0.53
C SER A 15 -0.16 12.26 -0.17
N GLY A 16 -1.05 11.39 0.24
CA GLY A 16 -1.23 10.07 -0.32
C GLY A 16 -2.64 9.55 -0.07
N SER A 17 -2.80 8.26 -0.18
CA SER A 17 -4.08 7.62 0.09
C SER A 17 -3.88 6.34 0.89
N ILE A 18 -4.94 5.89 1.55
CA ILE A 18 -5.01 4.58 2.18
C ILE A 18 -6.34 3.92 1.82
N GLY A 19 -6.35 2.61 1.66
CA GLY A 19 -7.57 1.86 1.39
C GLY A 19 -7.47 0.91 0.20
N SER A 20 -8.59 0.29 -0.14
CA SER A 20 -8.71 -0.63 -1.27
C SER A 20 -8.98 0.10 -2.59
N PHE A 21 -8.96 -0.65 -3.70
CA PHE A 21 -9.28 -0.13 -5.03
C PHE A 21 -10.64 0.59 -5.08
N PHE A 22 -11.63 0.12 -4.30
CA PHE A 22 -13.00 0.65 -4.28
C PHE A 22 -13.24 1.75 -3.24
N SER A 23 -12.35 1.91 -2.25
CA SER A 23 -12.51 2.89 -1.17
C SER A 23 -11.15 3.47 -0.79
N LYS A 24 -10.78 4.56 -1.45
CA LYS A 24 -9.57 5.31 -1.14
C LYS A 24 -9.89 6.52 -0.28
N THR A 25 -9.19 6.62 0.84
CA THR A 25 -9.24 7.79 1.73
C THR A 25 -7.99 8.62 1.52
N ASN A 26 -8.15 9.89 1.22
CA ASN A 26 -7.02 10.80 1.09
C ASN A 26 -6.45 11.12 2.47
N ILE A 27 -5.15 11.01 2.59
CA ILE A 27 -4.42 11.29 3.82
C ILE A 27 -3.31 12.27 3.51
N THR A 28 -3.13 13.21 4.42
CA THR A 28 -2.00 14.11 4.41
C THR A 28 -1.21 13.95 5.70
N ILE A 29 0.10 13.78 5.58
CA ILE A 29 1.02 13.87 6.71
C ILE A 29 1.81 15.16 6.54
N GLY A 30 1.87 15.95 7.58
CA GLY A 30 2.68 17.16 7.62
C GLY A 30 3.52 17.19 8.89
N ALA A 31 4.62 17.91 8.86
CA ALA A 31 5.50 18.11 9.99
C ALA A 31 5.70 19.60 10.26
N THR A 32 5.73 19.92 11.55
CA THR A 32 6.17 21.19 12.12
C THR A 32 7.44 20.93 12.90
N ASP A 33 8.08 21.97 13.44
CA ASP A 33 9.31 21.81 14.24
C ASP A 33 9.12 20.94 15.51
N LYS A 34 7.89 20.74 15.98
CA LYS A 34 7.59 20.01 17.24
C LYS A 34 6.71 18.77 17.06
N PHE A 35 5.92 18.72 16.00
CA PHE A 35 4.88 17.71 15.83
C PHE A 35 4.83 17.18 14.40
N VAL A 36 4.48 15.92 14.27
CA VAL A 36 3.99 15.32 13.03
C VAL A 36 2.48 15.14 13.18
N TYR A 37 1.73 15.56 12.19
CA TYR A 37 0.29 15.39 12.18
C TYR A 37 -0.16 14.56 10.99
N LYS A 38 -1.23 13.82 11.17
CA LYS A 38 -1.93 13.07 10.14
C LYS A 38 -3.34 13.63 10.00
N GLU A 39 -3.68 14.12 8.83
CA GLU A 39 -5.01 14.56 8.48
C GLU A 39 -5.67 13.53 7.56
N ILE A 40 -6.87 13.12 7.89
CA ILE A 40 -7.67 12.18 7.11
C ILE A 40 -8.85 12.97 6.54
N ALA A 41 -8.90 13.10 5.23
CA ALA A 41 -10.04 13.70 4.54
C ALA A 41 -10.92 12.59 3.95
N GLN A 42 -12.02 12.28 4.63
CA GLN A 42 -13.00 11.29 4.19
C GLN A 42 -14.40 11.90 4.19
N GLY A 43 -14.81 12.52 3.07
CA GLY A 43 -16.11 13.13 2.92
C GLY A 43 -16.39 14.19 4.01
N ARG A 44 -17.44 13.99 4.82
CA ARG A 44 -17.82 14.87 5.93
C ARG A 44 -17.01 14.65 7.21
N ASN A 45 -16.25 13.58 7.30
CA ASN A 45 -15.44 13.25 8.48
C ASN A 45 -13.97 13.58 8.21
N SER A 46 -13.49 14.68 8.78
CA SER A 46 -12.07 14.99 8.86
C SER A 46 -11.57 14.67 10.27
N GLY A 47 -10.49 13.91 10.36
CA GLY A 47 -9.84 13.60 11.62
C GLY A 47 -8.37 14.00 11.57
N THR A 48 -7.89 14.73 12.58
CA THR A 48 -6.48 15.07 12.70
C THR A 48 -5.89 14.35 13.90
N LYS A 49 -4.80 13.59 13.67
CA LYS A 49 -3.99 13.01 14.75
C LYS A 49 -2.65 13.71 14.80
N ILE A 50 -2.22 14.06 15.99
CA ILE A 50 -0.98 14.81 16.24
C ILE A 50 -0.03 13.92 17.04
N PHE A 51 1.23 13.85 16.64
CA PHE A 51 2.27 13.08 17.29
C PHE A 51 3.47 13.99 17.57
N PRO A 52 3.95 14.07 18.83
CA PRO A 52 5.20 14.75 19.13
C PRO A 52 6.36 14.10 18.36
N GLN A 53 7.28 14.90 17.82
CA GLN A 53 8.41 14.37 17.05
C GLN A 53 9.33 13.47 17.89
N ASN A 54 9.50 13.76 19.17
CA ASN A 54 10.30 12.94 20.09
C ASN A 54 9.70 11.54 20.37
N ARG A 55 8.50 11.24 19.84
CA ARG A 55 7.88 9.91 19.92
C ARG A 55 7.96 9.13 18.62
N ILE A 56 8.66 9.62 17.62
CA ILE A 56 8.91 8.90 16.38
C ILE A 56 10.08 7.95 16.64
N ASP A 57 9.86 6.66 16.37
CA ASP A 57 10.85 5.59 16.51
C ASP A 57 11.60 5.36 15.20
N SER A 58 10.84 5.21 14.11
CA SER A 58 11.41 4.99 12.80
C SER A 58 10.49 5.52 11.69
N TYR A 59 11.07 5.79 10.55
CA TYR A 59 10.33 6.18 9.35
C TYR A 59 11.08 5.72 8.11
N GLY A 60 10.34 5.50 7.03
CA GLY A 60 10.92 5.03 5.79
C GLY A 60 9.92 4.90 4.65
N ILE A 61 10.46 4.55 3.50
CA ILE A 61 9.67 4.20 2.33
C ILE A 61 9.78 2.69 2.16
N GLU A 62 8.63 2.03 2.14
CA GLU A 62 8.55 0.61 1.86
C GLU A 62 7.85 0.37 0.53
N VAL A 63 8.35 -0.60 -0.22
CA VAL A 63 7.68 -1.09 -1.41
C VAL A 63 6.76 -2.23 -1.00
N PHE A 64 5.47 -1.98 -1.05
CA PHE A 64 4.47 -3.00 -0.81
C PHE A 64 3.97 -3.59 -2.13
N GLN A 65 3.92 -4.92 -2.22
CA GLN A 65 3.37 -5.65 -3.36
C GLN A 65 2.40 -6.73 -2.87
N GLU A 66 1.21 -6.75 -3.41
CA GLU A 66 0.17 -7.68 -2.97
C GLU A 66 0.46 -9.12 -3.44
N ARG A 67 1.04 -9.93 -2.55
CA ARG A 67 1.41 -11.34 -2.83
C ARG A 67 0.25 -12.23 -3.27
N LYS A 68 -1.00 -11.88 -2.91
CA LYS A 68 -2.19 -12.67 -3.29
C LYS A 68 -2.33 -12.83 -4.82
N TYR A 69 -2.04 -11.78 -5.59
CA TYR A 69 -2.14 -11.85 -7.05
C TYR A 69 -1.07 -12.76 -7.66
N PHE A 70 0.12 -12.80 -7.08
CA PHE A 70 1.15 -13.75 -7.46
C PHE A 70 0.72 -15.19 -7.19
N LEU A 71 0.13 -15.45 -6.01
CA LEU A 71 -0.38 -16.78 -5.67
C LEU A 71 -1.51 -17.22 -6.60
N TYR A 72 -2.44 -16.32 -6.95
CA TYR A 72 -3.48 -16.62 -7.93
C TYR A 72 -2.88 -16.89 -9.32
N SER A 73 -1.88 -16.15 -9.74
CA SER A 73 -1.17 -16.42 -11.00
C SER A 73 -0.59 -17.84 -11.01
N ILE A 74 0.12 -18.27 -9.96
CA ILE A 74 0.65 -19.63 -9.83
C ILE A 74 -0.47 -20.67 -9.86
N LEU A 75 -1.57 -20.42 -9.14
CA LEU A 75 -2.71 -21.33 -9.12
C LEU A 75 -3.25 -21.60 -10.53
N PHE A 76 -3.44 -20.55 -11.33
CA PHE A 76 -4.01 -20.68 -12.67
C PHE A 76 -3.02 -21.14 -13.72
N ILE A 77 -1.74 -20.80 -13.63
CA ILE A 77 -0.72 -21.18 -14.63
C ILE A 77 -0.16 -22.57 -14.37
N ILE A 78 -0.06 -23.00 -13.11
CA ILE A 78 0.61 -24.26 -12.76
C ILE A 78 -0.36 -25.27 -12.16
N ILE A 79 -1.04 -24.92 -11.07
CA ILE A 79 -1.80 -25.90 -10.29
C ILE A 79 -3.01 -26.40 -11.07
N LEU A 80 -3.78 -25.51 -11.71
CA LEU A 80 -4.95 -25.89 -12.49
C LEU A 80 -4.59 -26.76 -13.71
N PRO A 81 -3.62 -26.39 -14.59
CA PRO A 81 -3.19 -27.26 -15.68
C PRO A 81 -2.69 -28.63 -15.22
N VAL A 82 -1.91 -28.69 -14.15
CA VAL A 82 -1.44 -29.95 -13.56
C VAL A 82 -2.63 -30.79 -13.07
N SER A 83 -3.59 -30.19 -12.40
CA SER A 83 -4.80 -30.89 -11.93
C SER A 83 -5.65 -31.43 -13.09
N ILE A 84 -5.79 -30.67 -14.17
CA ILE A 84 -6.50 -31.12 -15.39
C ILE A 84 -5.78 -32.32 -16.02
N PHE A 85 -4.45 -32.27 -16.07
CA PHE A 85 -3.63 -33.37 -16.59
C PHE A 85 -3.80 -34.65 -15.75
N PHE A 86 -3.72 -34.55 -14.42
CA PHE A 86 -3.94 -35.69 -13.52
C PHE A 86 -5.38 -36.23 -13.62
N ASN A 87 -6.38 -35.34 -13.69
CA ASN A 87 -7.77 -35.78 -13.85
C ASN A 87 -7.97 -36.58 -15.15
N GLN A 88 -7.27 -36.26 -16.21
CA GLN A 88 -7.31 -37.01 -17.46
C GLN A 88 -6.74 -38.46 -17.29
N ILE A 89 -5.69 -38.61 -16.45
CA ILE A 89 -5.09 -39.93 -16.20
C ILE A 89 -6.01 -40.78 -15.33
N TYR A 90 -6.63 -40.20 -14.30
CA TYR A 90 -7.38 -40.93 -13.28
C TYR A 90 -8.89 -40.87 -13.43
N ASN A 91 -9.43 -40.05 -14.36
CA ASN A 91 -10.87 -39.88 -14.61
C ASN A 91 -11.69 -39.58 -13.35
N TRP A 92 -11.17 -38.80 -12.43
CA TRP A 92 -11.81 -38.52 -11.15
C TRP A 92 -13.09 -37.66 -11.28
N VAL A 93 -13.11 -36.77 -12.25
CA VAL A 93 -14.24 -35.86 -12.49
C VAL A 93 -14.55 -35.84 -13.98
N PRO A 94 -15.80 -36.11 -14.40
CA PRO A 94 -16.19 -35.95 -15.81
C PRO A 94 -16.13 -34.47 -16.19
N ILE A 95 -15.25 -34.14 -17.14
CA ILE A 95 -15.11 -32.78 -17.67
C ILE A 95 -15.63 -32.80 -19.11
N ASP A 96 -16.82 -32.22 -19.31
CA ASP A 96 -17.46 -32.14 -20.62
C ASP A 96 -16.86 -31.03 -21.52
N VAL A 97 -16.05 -30.17 -20.96
CA VAL A 97 -15.40 -29.06 -21.70
C VAL A 97 -14.10 -29.54 -22.32
N GLU A 98 -13.86 -29.14 -23.56
CA GLU A 98 -12.62 -29.48 -24.26
C GLU A 98 -11.40 -29.03 -23.46
N ARG A 99 -10.52 -29.97 -23.15
CA ARG A 99 -9.33 -29.77 -22.30
C ARG A 99 -8.48 -28.57 -22.76
N ASN A 100 -8.27 -28.45 -24.07
CA ASN A 100 -7.44 -27.37 -24.63
C ASN A 100 -8.05 -26.01 -24.32
N THR A 101 -9.37 -25.89 -24.35
CA THR A 101 -10.10 -24.67 -23.99
C THR A 101 -9.88 -24.32 -22.53
N LEU A 102 -9.94 -25.30 -21.62
CA LEU A 102 -9.70 -25.09 -20.18
C LEU A 102 -8.25 -24.64 -19.90
N LEU A 103 -7.27 -25.26 -20.58
CA LEU A 103 -5.86 -24.88 -20.44
C LEU A 103 -5.59 -23.47 -20.95
N ILE A 104 -6.17 -23.09 -22.09
CA ILE A 104 -6.04 -21.72 -22.63
C ILE A 104 -6.67 -20.69 -21.67
N ILE A 105 -7.90 -20.94 -21.22
CA ILE A 105 -8.58 -20.03 -20.28
C ILE A 105 -7.78 -19.89 -19.00
N SER A 106 -7.32 -20.99 -18.43
CA SER A 106 -6.49 -21.00 -17.21
C SER A 106 -5.22 -20.19 -17.39
N GLY A 107 -4.51 -20.37 -18.52
CA GLY A 107 -3.31 -19.60 -18.84
C GLY A 107 -3.58 -18.11 -18.97
N LEU A 108 -4.65 -17.71 -19.68
CA LEU A 108 -5.05 -16.32 -19.84
C LEU A 108 -5.39 -15.66 -18.49
N VAL A 109 -6.19 -16.33 -17.67
CA VAL A 109 -6.56 -15.83 -16.32
C VAL A 109 -5.32 -15.67 -15.45
N GLY A 110 -4.42 -16.67 -15.47
CA GLY A 110 -3.16 -16.60 -14.73
C GLY A 110 -2.26 -15.47 -15.20
N LEU A 111 -2.18 -15.22 -16.51
CA LEU A 111 -1.44 -14.10 -17.10
C LEU A 111 -2.01 -12.75 -16.63
N VAL A 112 -3.34 -12.60 -16.60
CA VAL A 112 -4.00 -11.38 -16.10
C VAL A 112 -3.62 -11.14 -14.63
N PHE A 113 -3.68 -12.15 -13.77
CA PHE A 113 -3.26 -12.00 -12.38
C PHE A 113 -1.78 -11.67 -12.25
N PHE A 114 -0.92 -12.21 -13.11
CA PHE A 114 0.50 -11.88 -13.13
C PHE A 114 0.75 -10.42 -13.51
N ILE A 115 0.05 -9.90 -14.52
CA ILE A 115 0.12 -8.49 -14.90
C ILE A 115 -0.37 -7.59 -13.76
N ILE A 116 -1.51 -7.94 -13.13
CA ILE A 116 -2.02 -7.22 -11.96
C ILE A 116 -0.97 -7.22 -10.84
N TRP A 117 -0.32 -8.35 -10.59
CA TRP A 117 0.74 -8.41 -9.58
C TRP A 117 1.92 -7.50 -9.92
N LEU A 118 2.41 -7.51 -11.16
CA LEU A 118 3.51 -6.62 -11.59
C LEU A 118 3.16 -5.15 -11.43
N THR A 119 1.90 -4.78 -11.70
CA THR A 119 1.43 -3.39 -11.60
C THR A 119 0.96 -3.01 -10.18
N SER A 120 0.85 -3.98 -9.28
CA SER A 120 0.36 -3.76 -7.89
C SER A 120 1.41 -3.18 -6.95
N ARG A 121 2.60 -2.84 -7.45
CA ARG A 121 3.64 -2.20 -6.63
C ARG A 121 3.17 -0.84 -6.14
N LYS A 122 3.18 -0.68 -4.82
CA LYS A 122 2.80 0.54 -4.14
C LYS A 122 3.95 1.02 -3.29
N LEU A 123 4.32 2.27 -3.45
CA LEU A 123 5.23 2.93 -2.53
C LEU A 123 4.42 3.36 -1.31
N THR A 124 4.88 2.98 -0.15
CA THR A 124 4.24 3.32 1.11
C THR A 124 5.23 4.07 1.98
N PHE A 125 4.84 5.27 2.40
CA PHE A 125 5.58 6.00 3.41
C PHE A 125 5.04 5.62 4.79
N GLU A 126 5.95 5.27 5.67
CA GLU A 126 5.64 4.76 6.98
C GLU A 126 6.38 5.54 8.06
N ILE A 127 5.66 5.88 9.13
CA ILE A 127 6.21 6.44 10.36
C ILE A 127 5.74 5.57 11.52
N ASN A 128 6.67 5.03 12.27
CA ASN A 128 6.40 4.26 13.48
C ASN A 128 6.67 5.12 14.70
N THR A 129 5.80 5.04 15.67
CA THR A 129 5.96 5.75 16.95
C THR A 129 6.38 4.77 18.05
N ILE A 130 7.05 5.28 19.09
CA ILE A 130 7.46 4.51 20.28
C ILE A 130 6.26 3.79 20.92
N SER A 131 5.05 4.35 20.82
CA SER A 131 3.80 3.73 21.29
C SER A 131 3.27 2.63 20.35
N LYS A 132 4.06 2.17 19.37
CA LYS A 132 3.70 1.18 18.36
C LYS A 132 2.51 1.59 17.46
N GLN A 133 2.20 2.87 17.41
CA GLN A 133 1.24 3.38 16.43
C GLN A 133 1.94 3.55 15.08
N LYS A 134 1.33 3.00 14.05
CA LYS A 134 1.83 3.03 12.68
C LYS A 134 1.05 4.06 11.88
N LEU A 135 1.76 5.03 11.31
CA LEU A 135 1.23 5.94 10.31
C LEU A 135 1.69 5.48 8.94
N GLN A 136 0.77 5.11 8.09
CA GLN A 136 1.08 4.58 6.78
C GLN A 136 0.24 5.30 5.73
N ILE A 137 0.86 5.68 4.61
CA ILE A 137 0.17 6.23 3.43
C ILE A 137 0.74 5.63 2.16
N GLU A 138 -0.12 5.32 1.20
CA GLU A 138 0.28 4.96 -0.16
C GLU A 138 0.65 6.23 -0.91
N LEU A 139 1.86 6.27 -1.45
CA LEU A 139 2.35 7.37 -2.27
C LEU A 139 1.94 7.18 -3.72
N LYS A 140 1.57 8.27 -4.37
CA LYS A 140 1.56 8.31 -5.83
C LYS A 140 3.01 8.52 -6.30
N THR A 141 3.38 7.90 -7.41
CA THR A 141 4.73 8.00 -8.01
C THR A 141 5.20 9.43 -8.24
N THR A 142 4.28 10.38 -8.36
CA THR A 142 4.56 11.82 -8.53
C THR A 142 4.96 12.54 -7.25
N ASN A 143 4.89 11.90 -6.07
CA ASN A 143 5.09 12.56 -4.77
C ASN A 143 6.40 12.13 -4.08
N THR A 144 7.32 11.48 -4.78
CA THR A 144 8.57 10.99 -4.18
C THR A 144 9.49 12.12 -3.72
N GLU A 145 9.59 13.22 -4.45
CA GLU A 145 10.38 14.39 -4.05
C GLU A 145 9.91 14.97 -2.72
N ASN A 146 8.60 15.13 -2.56
CA ASN A 146 8.02 15.65 -1.31
C ASN A 146 8.31 14.72 -0.12
N VAL A 147 8.44 13.42 -0.34
CA VAL A 147 8.77 12.45 0.71
C VAL A 147 10.23 12.53 1.09
N GLU A 148 11.13 12.71 0.13
CA GLU A 148 12.54 12.91 0.41
C GLU A 148 12.80 14.17 1.23
N ASP A 149 12.13 15.28 0.88
CA ASP A 149 12.22 16.52 1.64
C ASP A 149 11.62 16.37 3.03
N PHE A 150 10.54 15.61 3.16
CA PHE A 150 9.96 15.28 4.46
C PHE A 150 10.93 14.47 5.32
N ILE A 151 11.59 13.47 4.76
CA ILE A 151 12.60 12.66 5.45
C ILE A 151 13.81 13.51 5.83
N LYS A 152 14.30 14.38 4.94
CA LYS A 152 15.41 15.30 5.25
C LYS A 152 15.06 16.23 6.43
N PHE A 153 13.83 16.75 6.41
CA PHE A 153 13.33 17.60 7.51
C PHE A 153 13.27 16.84 8.84
N LEU A 154 12.70 15.62 8.86
CA LEU A 154 12.67 14.80 10.08
C LEU A 154 14.07 14.47 10.60
N ASN A 155 14.99 14.10 9.69
CA ASN A 155 16.38 13.81 10.05
C ASN A 155 17.09 15.01 10.72
N LYS A 156 16.85 16.21 10.21
CA LYS A 156 17.39 17.44 10.79
C LYS A 156 16.80 17.71 12.17
N SER A 157 15.48 17.63 12.27
CA SER A 157 14.74 17.96 13.49
C SER A 157 15.00 16.98 14.65
N ILE A 158 15.24 15.68 14.34
CA ILE A 158 15.57 14.66 15.36
C ILE A 158 17.02 14.82 15.86
N LYS A 159 17.93 15.34 15.03
CA LYS A 159 19.33 15.57 15.43
C LYS A 159 19.52 16.82 16.28
N GLU A 160 18.61 17.78 16.17
CA GLU A 160 18.66 19.06 16.88
C GLU A 160 17.94 19.01 18.26
N ASN A 161 17.21 17.94 18.57
CA ASN A 161 16.55 17.68 19.87
C ASN A 161 17.26 16.57 20.66
#